data_d0ff3d2859e6fc563f1ac2d22d02a23a
#
_entry.id   d0ff3d2859e6fc563f1ac2d22d02a23a
#
_cell.length_a   1.000
_cell.length_b   1.000
_cell.length_c   1.000
_cell.angle_alpha   90.00
_cell.angle_beta   90.00
_cell.angle_gamma   90.00
#
_symmetry.space_group_name_H-M   'P 1'
#
loop_
_entity.id
_entity.type
_entity.pdbx_description
1 polymer ?
#
loop_
_entity_poly.entity_id
_entity_poly.type
_entity_poly.pdbx_seq_one_letter_code
_entity_poly.pdbx_strand_id
1 'polypeptide(L)'
;MRELSVERIAARIGQRFRLLTRGDPTALPRQQTLRALIDWSHDLLGPAEAILFRRLAVFVGGFTLDAAEDVGSDDLLARDDVLDTLGALVDQSLVMLEPGDGRYRLLETIREFAGEKLAAAGEDDAARRRHLRHYAAFADGARAGLFGADQSVWLARLDVERENVLSAHAWCLTAADTAEAGLGLVKALMYYWILRGLLDLGYRVTLEALAHPGAAARGTARCVGLSVAGQIGAFMGRYAEARPLLEESLAIGRELGDDLHVVRVLLPLGLALLGLGDTATARARLVEGLALARQHGNPRAIAAAQNALAQSARVEGDLDTAEPLYVEMLGLARTLGEPSLTASALLNLAMVAICRGSTAKARALLQEALAIARDVDSTQAVQSTLEVCAGLAASRDDWVQCLRFYGTADALARSTGLQRDPADQAFLLPRVDAARTALGAAAAAAAERAGGACAYPQALAAAEEWLVKLG
;
A
#
# COMPACT_ATOMS: atom_id res chain seq x y z
N MET A 1 35.25 -7.74 -16.90
CA MET A 1 34.25 -8.23 -15.93
C MET A 1 34.75 -9.32 -14.96
N ARG A 2 36.05 -9.67 -14.97
CA ARG A 2 36.61 -10.74 -14.11
C ARG A 2 37.05 -10.30 -12.71
N GLU A 3 36.95 -9.00 -12.36
CA GLU A 3 37.52 -8.46 -11.10
C GLU A 3 36.51 -7.86 -10.09
N LEU A 4 35.20 -7.93 -10.36
CA LEU A 4 34.20 -7.35 -9.45
C LEU A 4 33.31 -8.46 -8.88
N SER A 5 33.16 -8.48 -7.55
CA SER A 5 32.15 -9.32 -6.90
C SER A 5 30.72 -8.87 -7.26
N VAL A 6 29.76 -9.77 -7.12
CA VAL A 6 28.33 -9.50 -7.40
C VAL A 6 27.83 -8.30 -6.63
N GLU A 7 28.26 -8.13 -5.36
CA GLU A 7 27.89 -7.00 -4.49
C GLU A 7 28.45 -5.68 -5.03
N ARG A 8 29.70 -5.69 -5.55
CA ARG A 8 30.30 -4.51 -6.17
C ARG A 8 29.71 -4.16 -7.52
N ILE A 9 29.20 -5.15 -8.26
CA ILE A 9 28.44 -4.93 -9.50
C ILE A 9 27.07 -4.33 -9.15
N ALA A 10 26.37 -4.86 -8.16
CA ALA A 10 25.08 -4.33 -7.70
C ALA A 10 25.19 -2.88 -7.21
N ALA A 11 26.21 -2.55 -6.41
CA ALA A 11 26.45 -1.19 -5.93
C ALA A 11 26.83 -0.18 -7.03
N ARG A 12 27.19 -0.65 -8.23
CA ARG A 12 27.61 0.17 -9.37
C ARG A 12 26.68 0.06 -10.58
N ILE A 13 25.58 -0.67 -10.45
CA ILE A 13 24.64 -0.87 -11.56
C ILE A 13 24.04 0.47 -12.03
N GLY A 14 23.89 1.44 -11.13
CA GLY A 14 23.49 2.81 -11.43
C GLY A 14 24.57 3.66 -12.14
N GLN A 15 25.78 3.14 -12.37
CA GLN A 15 26.86 3.80 -13.12
C GLN A 15 27.24 2.98 -14.35
N ARG A 16 26.25 2.55 -15.12
CA ARG A 16 26.40 1.62 -16.25
C ARG A 16 27.44 2.06 -17.27
N PHE A 17 27.48 3.34 -17.59
CA PHE A 17 28.52 3.89 -18.49
C PHE A 17 29.94 3.72 -17.94
N ARG A 18 30.13 3.89 -16.63
CA ARG A 18 31.44 3.73 -15.98
C ARG A 18 31.88 2.26 -15.85
N LEU A 19 30.94 1.34 -15.67
CA LEU A 19 31.23 -0.10 -15.66
C LEU A 19 31.60 -0.63 -17.02
N LEU A 20 30.99 -0.06 -18.07
CA LEU A 20 31.15 -0.48 -19.44
C LEU A 20 32.40 0.17 -20.10
N THR A 21 32.87 1.31 -19.62
CA THR A 21 34.09 1.99 -20.10
C THR A 21 35.38 1.50 -19.45
N ARG A 22 35.34 0.67 -18.38
CA ARG A 22 36.53 0.10 -17.69
C ARG A 22 36.94 -1.28 -18.15
N GLY A 23 36.24 -1.87 -19.11
CA GLY A 23 36.64 -3.13 -19.72
C GLY A 23 37.42 -2.86 -20.98
N ASP A 24 38.58 -3.49 -21.11
CA ASP A 24 39.45 -3.66 -22.28
C ASP A 24 39.29 -2.59 -23.39
N PRO A 25 40.32 -1.83 -23.73
CA PRO A 25 40.31 -0.88 -24.86
C PRO A 25 39.86 -1.48 -26.20
N THR A 26 39.86 -2.83 -26.31
CA THR A 26 39.40 -3.58 -27.47
C THR A 26 37.95 -4.06 -27.38
N ALA A 27 37.30 -3.95 -26.21
CA ALA A 27 35.92 -4.33 -26.04
C ALA A 27 35.03 -3.11 -26.14
N LEU A 28 34.33 -2.99 -27.23
CA LEU A 28 33.12 -2.26 -27.48
C LEU A 28 33.21 -0.81 -28.01
N PRO A 29 33.53 -0.69 -29.32
CA PRO A 29 33.17 0.48 -30.10
C PRO A 29 31.67 0.88 -29.95
N ARG A 30 30.78 -0.10 -29.65
CA ARG A 30 29.33 0.08 -29.56
C ARG A 30 28.88 0.93 -28.35
N GLN A 31 29.62 0.94 -27.24
CA GLN A 31 29.21 1.70 -26.03
C GLN A 31 29.85 3.09 -26.01
N GLN A 32 31.05 3.24 -26.54
CA GLN A 32 31.61 4.54 -26.88
C GLN A 32 30.75 5.23 -27.95
N THR A 33 30.20 4.48 -28.90
CA THR A 33 29.27 4.96 -29.91
C THR A 33 27.91 5.35 -29.34
N LEU A 34 27.33 4.62 -28.34
CA LEU A 34 26.03 5.00 -27.78
C LEU A 34 26.10 6.32 -27.00
N ARG A 35 27.10 6.49 -26.13
CA ARG A 35 27.29 7.77 -25.44
C ARG A 35 27.55 8.90 -26.43
N ALA A 36 28.41 8.70 -27.41
CA ALA A 36 28.68 9.69 -28.43
C ALA A 36 27.44 10.04 -29.27
N LEU A 37 26.56 9.07 -29.53
CA LEU A 37 25.29 9.32 -30.22
C LEU A 37 24.34 10.16 -29.35
N ILE A 38 24.27 9.88 -28.04
CA ILE A 38 23.43 10.67 -27.12
C ILE A 38 24.01 12.06 -26.98
N ASP A 39 25.34 12.23 -26.82
CA ASP A 39 26.00 13.52 -26.76
C ASP A 39 25.72 14.33 -28.05
N TRP A 40 25.85 13.69 -29.22
CA TRP A 40 25.56 14.36 -30.50
C TRP A 40 24.10 14.77 -30.62
N SER A 41 23.14 13.90 -30.23
CA SER A 41 21.72 14.26 -30.25
C SER A 41 21.42 15.40 -29.26
N HIS A 42 22.06 15.40 -28.10
CA HIS A 42 21.93 16.49 -27.12
C HIS A 42 22.51 17.82 -27.63
N ASP A 43 23.61 17.79 -28.34
CA ASP A 43 24.25 19.00 -28.89
C ASP A 43 23.41 19.65 -29.99
N LEU A 44 22.44 18.94 -30.56
CA LEU A 44 21.48 19.48 -31.53
C LEU A 44 20.26 20.12 -30.88
N LEU A 45 20.08 19.98 -29.55
CA LEU A 45 18.94 20.52 -28.83
C LEU A 45 18.97 22.04 -28.76
N GLY A 46 17.83 22.66 -28.99
CA GLY A 46 17.61 24.05 -28.65
C GLY A 46 17.64 24.29 -27.14
N PRO A 47 17.75 25.55 -26.70
CA PRO A 47 17.84 25.88 -25.27
C PRO A 47 16.68 25.35 -24.44
N ALA A 48 15.43 25.43 -24.89
CA ALA A 48 14.24 24.94 -24.22
C ALA A 48 14.25 23.41 -24.13
N GLU A 49 14.60 22.73 -25.22
CA GLU A 49 14.71 21.28 -25.29
C GLU A 49 15.79 20.74 -24.34
N ALA A 50 16.97 21.38 -24.30
CA ALA A 50 18.04 20.99 -23.39
C ALA A 50 17.67 21.19 -21.91
N ILE A 51 16.90 22.25 -21.59
CA ILE A 51 16.36 22.50 -20.24
C ILE A 51 15.38 21.38 -19.86
N LEU A 52 14.37 21.14 -20.69
CA LEU A 52 13.37 20.11 -20.40
C LEU A 52 14.03 18.75 -20.29
N PHE A 53 14.86 18.37 -21.26
CA PHE A 53 15.53 17.07 -21.30
C PHE A 53 16.25 16.74 -20.00
N ARG A 54 17.09 17.64 -19.47
CA ARG A 54 17.83 17.39 -18.23
C ARG A 54 16.90 17.31 -17.02
N ARG A 55 15.80 18.11 -16.96
CA ARG A 55 14.83 18.11 -15.87
C ARG A 55 14.00 16.83 -15.81
N LEU A 56 13.72 16.21 -16.96
CA LEU A 56 13.00 14.93 -17.02
C LEU A 56 13.81 13.76 -16.43
N ALA A 57 15.09 13.90 -16.14
CA ALA A 57 15.94 12.89 -15.52
C ALA A 57 15.48 12.47 -14.12
N VAL A 58 14.69 13.30 -13.42
CA VAL A 58 14.20 12.99 -12.06
C VAL A 58 13.12 11.91 -12.04
N PHE A 59 12.45 11.67 -13.18
CA PHE A 59 11.43 10.64 -13.27
C PHE A 59 12.04 9.24 -13.34
N VAL A 60 11.44 8.31 -12.58
CA VAL A 60 11.78 6.89 -12.58
C VAL A 60 10.59 6.12 -13.16
N GLY A 61 10.82 5.35 -14.24
CA GLY A 61 9.72 4.77 -15.00
C GLY A 61 9.18 5.73 -16.05
N GLY A 62 7.87 5.88 -16.15
CA GLY A 62 7.23 6.83 -17.07
C GLY A 62 6.68 8.05 -16.33
N PHE A 63 6.18 9.03 -17.08
CA PHE A 63 5.53 10.23 -16.54
C PHE A 63 4.43 10.73 -17.51
N THR A 64 3.48 11.48 -17.00
CA THR A 64 2.41 12.12 -17.78
C THR A 64 2.86 13.50 -18.29
N LEU A 65 2.10 14.07 -19.23
CA LEU A 65 2.31 15.45 -19.65
C LEU A 65 2.20 16.43 -18.47
N ASP A 66 1.17 16.29 -17.64
CA ASP A 66 0.99 17.15 -16.46
C ASP A 66 2.21 17.10 -15.52
N ALA A 67 2.79 15.91 -15.33
CA ALA A 67 4.01 15.75 -14.53
C ALA A 67 5.22 16.44 -15.19
N ALA A 68 5.35 16.31 -16.51
CA ALA A 68 6.41 16.99 -17.26
C ALA A 68 6.27 18.52 -17.20
N GLU A 69 5.06 19.02 -17.29
CA GLU A 69 4.74 20.45 -17.14
C GLU A 69 5.10 20.96 -15.74
N ASP A 70 4.66 20.25 -14.68
CA ASP A 70 4.91 20.66 -13.29
C ASP A 70 6.40 20.64 -12.92
N VAL A 71 7.15 19.68 -13.48
CA VAL A 71 8.57 19.51 -13.16
C VAL A 71 9.46 20.31 -14.12
N GLY A 72 9.07 20.37 -15.39
CA GLY A 72 9.85 20.98 -16.46
C GLY A 72 9.78 22.51 -16.49
N SER A 73 8.64 23.09 -16.09
CA SER A 73 8.41 24.53 -16.22
C SER A 73 8.98 25.37 -15.06
N ASP A 74 9.43 26.57 -15.39
CA ASP A 74 9.78 27.69 -14.50
C ASP A 74 9.95 28.99 -15.33
N ASP A 75 10.68 29.95 -14.79
CA ASP A 75 10.96 31.23 -15.49
C ASP A 75 11.79 31.07 -16.78
N LEU A 76 12.48 29.93 -16.97
CA LEU A 76 13.30 29.62 -18.14
C LEU A 76 12.53 28.82 -19.21
N LEU A 77 11.48 28.13 -18.85
CA LEU A 77 10.62 27.33 -19.74
C LEU A 77 9.17 27.50 -19.29
N ALA A 78 8.36 28.18 -20.09
CA ALA A 78 6.95 28.35 -19.77
C ALA A 78 6.19 27.02 -19.83
N ARG A 79 5.16 26.88 -18.98
CA ARG A 79 4.35 25.66 -18.90
C ARG A 79 3.73 25.29 -20.25
N ASP A 80 3.22 26.29 -20.97
CA ASP A 80 2.56 26.12 -22.27
C ASP A 80 3.51 25.63 -23.36
N ASP A 81 4.82 25.86 -23.22
CA ASP A 81 5.84 25.46 -24.20
C ASP A 81 6.30 23.98 -23.96
N VAL A 82 5.94 23.37 -22.82
CA VAL A 82 6.43 22.03 -22.45
C VAL A 82 5.94 20.97 -23.41
N LEU A 83 4.69 21.03 -23.87
CA LEU A 83 4.13 20.04 -24.80
C LEU A 83 4.90 20.02 -26.12
N ASP A 84 5.13 21.19 -26.74
CA ASP A 84 5.84 21.27 -28.01
C ASP A 84 7.31 20.87 -27.86
N THR A 85 7.95 21.28 -26.75
CA THR A 85 9.33 20.91 -26.43
C THR A 85 9.46 19.40 -26.20
N LEU A 86 8.47 18.78 -25.53
CA LEU A 86 8.43 17.34 -25.30
C LEU A 86 8.24 16.58 -26.63
N GLY A 87 7.38 17.10 -27.51
CA GLY A 87 7.22 16.58 -28.88
C GLY A 87 8.53 16.56 -29.66
N ALA A 88 9.30 17.65 -29.62
CA ALA A 88 10.62 17.73 -30.25
C ALA A 88 11.61 16.70 -29.67
N LEU A 89 11.60 16.47 -28.35
CA LEU A 89 12.43 15.42 -27.72
C LEU A 89 12.01 14.00 -28.14
N VAL A 90 10.72 13.77 -28.40
CA VAL A 90 10.22 12.50 -28.95
C VAL A 90 10.69 12.30 -30.37
N ASP A 91 10.60 13.32 -31.23
CA ASP A 91 11.06 13.27 -32.62
C ASP A 91 12.57 12.96 -32.71
N GLN A 92 13.35 13.43 -31.74
CA GLN A 92 14.78 13.14 -31.62
C GLN A 92 15.09 11.81 -30.92
N SER A 93 14.07 11.04 -30.55
CA SER A 93 14.19 9.73 -29.86
C SER A 93 14.91 9.81 -28.50
N LEU A 94 14.96 10.96 -27.87
CA LEU A 94 15.47 11.16 -26.50
C LEU A 94 14.40 10.87 -25.45
N VAL A 95 13.13 11.03 -25.82
CA VAL A 95 11.97 10.65 -25.02
C VAL A 95 11.11 9.70 -25.86
N MET A 96 10.51 8.73 -25.23
CA MET A 96 9.57 7.79 -25.87
C MET A 96 8.15 8.07 -25.39
N LEU A 97 7.20 8.13 -26.32
CA LEU A 97 5.78 8.10 -26.03
C LEU A 97 5.33 6.63 -26.01
N GLU A 98 4.72 6.20 -24.91
CA GLU A 98 4.20 4.83 -24.78
C GLU A 98 2.86 4.69 -25.51
N PRO A 99 2.69 3.69 -26.38
CA PRO A 99 1.44 3.50 -27.10
C PRO A 99 0.29 3.15 -26.14
N GLY A 100 -0.80 3.91 -26.22
CA GLY A 100 -2.08 3.57 -25.58
C GLY A 100 -2.44 4.38 -24.34
N ASP A 101 -1.49 4.81 -23.52
CA ASP A 101 -1.78 5.51 -22.25
C ASP A 101 -1.27 6.96 -22.20
N GLY A 102 -0.68 7.45 -23.29
CA GLY A 102 -0.21 8.85 -23.39
C GLY A 102 0.90 9.21 -22.41
N ARG A 103 1.66 8.22 -21.94
CA ARG A 103 2.79 8.40 -21.03
C ARG A 103 4.10 8.52 -21.80
N TYR A 104 5.01 9.23 -21.21
CA TYR A 104 6.35 9.44 -21.72
C TYR A 104 7.37 8.74 -20.84
N ARG A 105 8.50 8.33 -21.41
CA ARG A 105 9.63 7.80 -20.64
C ARG A 105 10.96 8.06 -21.29
N LEU A 106 12.01 8.08 -20.49
CA LEU A 106 13.39 8.02 -20.96
C LEU A 106 13.91 6.57 -20.84
N LEU A 107 14.68 6.13 -21.81
CA LEU A 107 15.49 4.94 -21.62
C LEU A 107 16.47 5.19 -20.47
N GLU A 108 16.78 4.15 -19.70
CA GLU A 108 17.62 4.28 -18.51
C GLU A 108 18.97 4.94 -18.79
N THR A 109 19.61 4.58 -19.91
CA THR A 109 20.89 5.19 -20.34
C THR A 109 20.75 6.68 -20.69
N ILE A 110 19.63 7.07 -21.29
CA ILE A 110 19.33 8.46 -21.61
C ILE A 110 19.01 9.23 -20.33
N ARG A 111 18.28 8.62 -19.39
CA ARG A 111 17.96 9.20 -18.08
C ARG A 111 19.22 9.47 -17.26
N GLU A 112 20.16 8.50 -17.22
CA GLU A 112 21.48 8.69 -16.55
C GLU A 112 22.24 9.88 -17.16
N PHE A 113 22.28 9.97 -18.49
CA PHE A 113 22.94 11.08 -19.20
C PHE A 113 22.27 12.42 -18.92
N ALA A 114 20.92 12.47 -18.97
CA ALA A 114 20.16 13.67 -18.63
C ALA A 114 20.40 14.10 -17.18
N GLY A 115 20.55 13.15 -16.25
CA GLY A 115 20.91 13.41 -14.85
C GLY A 115 22.31 14.02 -14.69
N GLU A 116 23.30 13.57 -15.47
CA GLU A 116 24.62 14.21 -15.51
C GLU A 116 24.52 15.68 -15.97
N LYS A 117 23.68 15.95 -16.99
CA LYS A 117 23.46 17.31 -17.49
C LYS A 117 22.70 18.18 -16.48
N LEU A 118 21.71 17.60 -15.75
CA LEU A 118 20.98 18.27 -14.68
C LEU A 118 21.94 18.70 -13.55
N ALA A 119 22.79 17.78 -13.09
CA ALA A 119 23.78 18.05 -12.06
C ALA A 119 24.80 19.11 -12.51
N ALA A 120 25.28 19.04 -13.77
CA ALA A 120 26.20 20.01 -14.34
C ALA A 120 25.59 21.43 -14.44
N ALA A 121 24.27 21.51 -14.65
CA ALA A 121 23.54 22.78 -14.66
C ALA A 121 23.24 23.33 -13.26
N GLY A 122 23.46 22.54 -12.18
CA GLY A 122 23.13 22.93 -10.81
C GLY A 122 21.65 23.00 -10.51
N GLU A 123 20.80 22.34 -11.32
CA GLU A 123 19.33 22.37 -11.20
C GLU A 123 18.74 21.16 -10.46
N ASP A 124 19.58 20.22 -9.98
CA ASP A 124 19.11 18.94 -9.39
C ASP A 124 18.14 19.16 -8.24
N ASP A 125 18.49 20.02 -7.26
CA ASP A 125 17.64 20.31 -6.11
C ASP A 125 16.30 20.93 -6.53
N ALA A 126 16.32 21.92 -7.44
CA ALA A 126 15.10 22.58 -7.90
C ALA A 126 14.16 21.63 -8.67
N ALA A 127 14.70 20.78 -9.54
CA ALA A 127 13.92 19.81 -10.30
C ALA A 127 13.31 18.75 -9.35
N ARG A 128 14.08 18.25 -8.37
CA ARG A 128 13.57 17.27 -7.39
C ARG A 128 12.53 17.86 -6.45
N ARG A 129 12.63 19.14 -6.09
CA ARG A 129 11.59 19.85 -5.32
C ARG A 129 10.29 19.95 -6.09
N ARG A 130 10.34 20.23 -7.40
CA ARG A 130 9.14 20.24 -8.25
C ARG A 130 8.55 18.84 -8.41
N HIS A 131 9.38 17.82 -8.61
CA HIS A 131 8.98 16.41 -8.65
C HIS A 131 8.31 15.98 -7.33
N LEU A 132 8.91 16.28 -6.19
CA LEU A 132 8.31 16.00 -4.87
C LEU A 132 6.95 16.70 -4.72
N ARG A 133 6.85 17.97 -5.10
CA ARG A 133 5.61 18.74 -5.00
C ARG A 133 4.49 18.11 -5.84
N HIS A 134 4.81 17.72 -7.09
CA HIS A 134 3.87 17.04 -7.98
C HIS A 134 3.37 15.73 -7.36
N TYR A 135 4.27 14.86 -6.94
CA TYR A 135 3.88 13.54 -6.40
C TYR A 135 3.29 13.60 -4.99
N ALA A 136 3.61 14.61 -4.20
CA ALA A 136 2.92 14.86 -2.93
C ALA A 136 1.46 15.27 -3.16
N ALA A 137 1.20 16.16 -4.13
CA ALA A 137 -0.15 16.56 -4.51
C ALA A 137 -0.93 15.39 -5.13
N PHE A 138 -0.31 14.60 -6.01
CA PHE A 138 -0.88 13.38 -6.57
C PHE A 138 -1.27 12.37 -5.48
N ALA A 139 -0.39 12.09 -4.54
CA ALA A 139 -0.62 11.15 -3.45
C ALA A 139 -1.75 11.63 -2.50
N ASP A 140 -1.81 12.94 -2.20
CA ASP A 140 -2.88 13.49 -1.36
C ASP A 140 -4.24 13.46 -2.07
N GLY A 141 -4.28 13.73 -3.38
CA GLY A 141 -5.47 13.53 -4.21
C GLY A 141 -5.93 12.06 -4.26
N ALA A 142 -4.99 11.13 -4.39
CA ALA A 142 -5.26 9.70 -4.39
C ALA A 142 -5.88 9.22 -3.06
N ARG A 143 -5.46 9.80 -1.94
CA ARG A 143 -5.95 9.44 -0.61
C ARG A 143 -7.47 9.53 -0.47
N ALA A 144 -8.09 10.55 -1.05
CA ALA A 144 -9.55 10.68 -1.03
C ALA A 144 -10.22 9.59 -1.88
N GLY A 145 -9.68 9.31 -3.07
CA GLY A 145 -10.20 8.29 -3.98
C GLY A 145 -10.06 6.85 -3.48
N LEU A 146 -9.07 6.56 -2.63
CA LEU A 146 -8.89 5.23 -2.03
C LEU A 146 -10.02 4.83 -1.07
N PHE A 147 -10.91 5.74 -0.70
CA PHE A 147 -12.05 5.47 0.18
C PHE A 147 -13.42 5.51 -0.51
N GLY A 148 -13.47 5.79 -1.81
CA GLY A 148 -14.73 5.94 -2.56
C GLY A 148 -14.98 4.83 -3.57
N ALA A 149 -15.96 5.06 -4.44
CA ALA A 149 -16.30 4.16 -5.54
C ALA A 149 -15.15 4.00 -6.56
N ASP A 150 -14.25 4.98 -6.64
CA ASP A 150 -13.12 4.99 -7.58
C ASP A 150 -11.86 4.29 -7.02
N GLN A 151 -11.99 3.49 -5.95
CA GLN A 151 -10.86 2.86 -5.25
C GLN A 151 -9.94 2.07 -6.20
N SER A 152 -10.52 1.24 -7.08
CA SER A 152 -9.75 0.44 -8.04
C SER A 152 -8.97 1.30 -9.04
N VAL A 153 -9.58 2.39 -9.51
CA VAL A 153 -8.95 3.35 -10.44
C VAL A 153 -7.74 4.00 -9.79
N TRP A 154 -7.87 4.46 -8.53
CA TRP A 154 -6.77 5.10 -7.82
C TRP A 154 -5.66 4.12 -7.43
N LEU A 155 -6.01 2.88 -7.09
CA LEU A 155 -5.02 1.84 -6.86
C LEU A 155 -4.19 1.57 -8.13
N ALA A 156 -4.82 1.45 -9.30
CA ALA A 156 -4.12 1.26 -10.57
C ALA A 156 -3.21 2.45 -10.92
N ARG A 157 -3.69 3.69 -10.71
CA ARG A 157 -2.88 4.90 -10.93
C ARG A 157 -1.66 4.95 -10.01
N LEU A 158 -1.81 4.60 -8.74
CA LEU A 158 -0.70 4.54 -7.77
C LEU A 158 0.30 3.43 -8.11
N ASP A 159 -0.15 2.29 -8.64
CA ASP A 159 0.75 1.23 -9.09
C ASP A 159 1.68 1.72 -10.22
N VAL A 160 1.14 2.49 -11.15
CA VAL A 160 1.89 3.06 -12.27
C VAL A 160 2.90 4.12 -11.79
N GLU A 161 2.52 4.96 -10.82
CA GLU A 161 3.36 6.06 -10.32
C GLU A 161 4.25 5.68 -9.12
N ARG A 162 4.21 4.42 -8.68
CA ARG A 162 4.91 3.96 -7.47
C ARG A 162 6.39 4.30 -7.46
N GLU A 163 7.10 4.08 -8.56
CA GLU A 163 8.55 4.32 -8.64
C GLU A 163 8.87 5.82 -8.53
N ASN A 164 8.06 6.69 -9.12
CA ASN A 164 8.21 8.13 -9.00
C ASN A 164 7.96 8.61 -7.56
N VAL A 165 6.93 8.09 -6.92
CA VAL A 165 6.61 8.41 -5.51
C VAL A 165 7.74 7.95 -4.58
N LEU A 166 8.28 6.74 -4.79
CA LEU A 166 9.42 6.24 -4.01
C LEU A 166 10.70 7.06 -4.27
N SER A 167 10.92 7.52 -5.50
CA SER A 167 12.02 8.44 -5.83
C SER A 167 11.88 9.78 -5.11
N ALA A 168 10.67 10.35 -5.07
CA ALA A 168 10.38 11.57 -4.32
C ALA A 168 10.62 11.38 -2.82
N HIS A 169 10.17 10.25 -2.25
CA HIS A 169 10.43 9.90 -0.86
C HIS A 169 11.92 9.77 -0.56
N ALA A 170 12.67 9.02 -1.39
CA ALA A 170 14.12 8.83 -1.20
C ALA A 170 14.89 10.16 -1.18
N TRP A 171 14.47 11.12 -2.01
CA TRP A 171 15.06 12.45 -1.99
C TRP A 171 14.74 13.20 -0.68
N CYS A 172 13.53 13.04 -0.12
CA CYS A 172 13.19 13.64 1.17
C CYS A 172 14.11 13.21 2.31
N LEU A 173 14.73 12.03 2.22
CA LEU A 173 15.65 11.55 3.25
C LEU A 173 17.01 12.26 3.24
N THR A 174 17.34 12.94 2.15
CA THR A 174 18.64 13.60 1.95
C THR A 174 18.61 15.11 2.10
N ALA A 175 17.46 15.73 1.85
CA ALA A 175 17.29 17.19 1.87
C ALA A 175 16.79 17.65 3.26
N ALA A 176 17.50 18.58 3.87
CA ALA A 176 17.34 18.95 5.29
C ALA A 176 15.94 19.49 5.66
N ASP A 177 15.23 20.12 4.71
CA ASP A 177 13.95 20.82 4.94
C ASP A 177 12.72 20.06 4.41
N THR A 178 12.85 18.77 4.10
CA THR A 178 11.81 17.96 3.46
C THR A 178 11.16 16.91 4.36
N ALA A 179 11.53 16.87 5.64
CA ALA A 179 11.00 15.90 6.59
C ALA A 179 9.45 15.86 6.64
N GLU A 180 8.80 17.02 6.71
CA GLU A 180 7.33 17.12 6.73
C GLU A 180 6.71 16.60 5.43
N ALA A 181 7.34 16.88 4.29
CA ALA A 181 6.85 16.39 2.99
C ALA A 181 6.98 14.86 2.89
N GLY A 182 8.10 14.29 3.36
CA GLY A 182 8.29 12.84 3.45
C GLY A 182 7.24 12.18 4.35
N LEU A 183 6.95 12.73 5.52
CA LEU A 183 5.88 12.26 6.41
C LEU A 183 4.49 12.47 5.80
N GLY A 184 4.29 13.52 5.01
CA GLY A 184 3.08 13.76 4.23
C GLY A 184 2.83 12.67 3.18
N LEU A 185 3.88 12.28 2.44
CA LEU A 185 3.82 11.18 1.47
C LEU A 185 3.42 9.85 2.11
N VAL A 186 4.07 9.44 3.18
CA VAL A 186 3.75 8.16 3.85
C VAL A 186 2.34 8.15 4.42
N LYS A 187 1.85 9.29 4.94
CA LYS A 187 0.45 9.47 5.34
C LYS A 187 -0.52 9.26 4.17
N ALA A 188 -0.24 9.88 3.03
CA ALA A 188 -1.11 9.82 1.86
C ALA A 188 -1.21 8.40 1.30
N LEU A 189 -0.11 7.64 1.36
CA LEU A 189 0.03 6.31 0.78
C LEU A 189 -0.30 5.16 1.74
N MET A 190 -0.57 5.42 3.02
CA MET A 190 -0.79 4.38 4.02
C MET A 190 -1.81 3.33 3.55
N TYR A 191 -2.97 3.76 3.07
CA TYR A 191 -4.02 2.85 2.61
C TYR A 191 -3.66 2.15 1.30
N TYR A 192 -2.86 2.78 0.44
CA TYR A 192 -2.33 2.11 -0.74
C TYR A 192 -1.45 0.91 -0.35
N TRP A 193 -0.54 1.08 0.62
CA TRP A 193 0.30 -0.02 1.12
C TRP A 193 -0.54 -1.15 1.71
N ILE A 194 -1.58 -0.81 2.47
CA ILE A 194 -2.47 -1.79 3.10
C ILE A 194 -3.27 -2.54 2.04
N LEU A 195 -3.95 -1.83 1.14
CA LEU A 195 -4.85 -2.43 0.15
C LEU A 195 -4.11 -3.27 -0.90
N ARG A 196 -2.86 -2.91 -1.23
CA ARG A 196 -2.00 -3.69 -2.14
C ARG A 196 -1.15 -4.75 -1.43
N GLY A 197 -1.21 -4.85 -0.10
CA GLY A 197 -0.40 -5.79 0.66
C GLY A 197 1.10 -5.46 0.63
N LEU A 198 1.45 -4.19 0.46
CA LEU A 198 2.84 -3.70 0.41
C LEU A 198 3.30 -3.23 1.80
N LEU A 199 2.94 -3.99 2.86
CA LEU A 199 3.12 -3.57 4.24
C LEU A 199 4.58 -3.39 4.64
N ASP A 200 5.47 -4.33 4.26
CA ASP A 200 6.91 -4.22 4.54
C ASP A 200 7.52 -2.96 3.90
N LEU A 201 7.13 -2.65 2.67
CA LEU A 201 7.56 -1.43 1.99
C LEU A 201 7.04 -0.20 2.71
N GLY A 202 5.73 -0.13 3.00
CA GLY A 202 5.09 0.99 3.70
C GLY A 202 5.67 1.21 5.09
N TYR A 203 5.92 0.15 5.85
CA TYR A 203 6.54 0.22 7.17
C TYR A 203 7.94 0.78 7.10
N ARG A 204 8.78 0.23 6.20
CA ARG A 204 10.17 0.65 6.03
C ARG A 204 10.27 2.13 5.63
N VAL A 205 9.57 2.56 4.58
CA VAL A 205 9.63 3.97 4.13
C VAL A 205 9.09 4.94 5.19
N THR A 206 8.13 4.51 6.01
CA THR A 206 7.61 5.34 7.11
C THR A 206 8.64 5.49 8.23
N LEU A 207 9.34 4.41 8.60
CA LEU A 207 10.42 4.47 9.59
C LEU A 207 11.61 5.31 9.10
N GLU A 208 11.97 5.19 7.82
CA GLU A 208 12.99 6.03 7.18
C GLU A 208 12.62 7.53 7.28
N ALA A 209 11.37 7.90 6.97
CA ALA A 209 10.89 9.27 7.11
C ALA A 209 10.91 9.77 8.57
N LEU A 210 10.53 8.92 9.54
CA LEU A 210 10.59 9.23 10.98
C LEU A 210 12.01 9.38 11.52
N ALA A 211 12.98 8.70 10.93
CA ALA A 211 14.40 8.77 11.29
C ALA A 211 15.07 10.06 10.78
N HIS A 212 14.45 10.81 9.88
CA HIS A 212 14.99 12.07 9.40
C HIS A 212 15.16 13.08 10.56
N PRO A 213 16.31 13.76 10.71
CA PRO A 213 16.53 14.69 11.83
C PRO A 213 15.46 15.78 11.96
N GLY A 214 14.93 16.30 10.83
CA GLY A 214 13.86 17.28 10.80
C GLY A 214 12.49 16.73 11.27
N ALA A 215 12.33 15.40 11.39
CA ALA A 215 11.10 14.77 11.88
C ALA A 215 11.07 14.59 13.42
N ALA A 216 12.11 15.00 14.15
CA ALA A 216 12.23 14.80 15.59
C ALA A 216 11.27 15.68 16.41
N ALA A 217 10.82 16.83 15.86
CA ALA A 217 9.93 17.76 16.56
C ALA A 217 8.56 17.12 16.85
N ARG A 218 8.09 17.29 18.09
CA ARG A 218 6.77 16.78 18.55
C ARG A 218 5.63 17.64 17.98
N GLY A 219 5.38 17.47 16.68
CA GLY A 219 4.36 18.20 15.93
C GLY A 219 3.45 17.25 15.14
N THR A 220 2.51 17.85 14.39
CA THR A 220 1.52 17.09 13.60
C THR A 220 2.14 16.09 12.63
N ALA A 221 3.23 16.46 11.95
CA ALA A 221 3.88 15.56 10.98
C ALA A 221 4.43 14.30 11.67
N ARG A 222 5.20 14.44 12.76
CA ARG A 222 5.70 13.30 13.53
C ARG A 222 4.56 12.45 14.10
N CYS A 223 3.57 13.11 14.68
CA CYS A 223 2.39 12.47 15.25
C CYS A 223 1.72 11.53 14.22
N VAL A 224 1.52 12.03 13.00
CA VAL A 224 0.93 11.26 11.90
C VAL A 224 1.88 10.14 11.43
N GLY A 225 3.17 10.41 11.24
CA GLY A 225 4.15 9.38 10.84
C GLY A 225 4.19 8.21 11.82
N LEU A 226 4.21 8.49 13.13
CA LEU A 226 4.17 7.49 14.19
C LEU A 226 2.89 6.65 14.12
N SER A 227 1.72 7.28 13.88
CA SER A 227 0.47 6.55 13.73
C SER A 227 0.46 5.64 12.50
N VAL A 228 1.02 6.09 11.38
CA VAL A 228 1.15 5.29 10.16
C VAL A 228 2.04 4.08 10.39
N ALA A 229 3.24 4.26 10.95
CA ALA A 229 4.15 3.16 11.26
C ALA A 229 3.51 2.17 12.26
N GLY A 230 2.88 2.69 13.32
CA GLY A 230 2.22 1.85 14.32
C GLY A 230 1.03 1.07 13.76
N GLN A 231 0.22 1.67 12.89
CA GLN A 231 -0.91 0.98 12.25
C GLN A 231 -0.45 -0.10 11.28
N ILE A 232 0.53 0.19 10.42
CA ILE A 232 1.09 -0.82 9.50
C ILE A 232 1.76 -1.94 10.33
N GLY A 233 2.53 -1.61 11.36
CA GLY A 233 3.13 -2.59 12.26
C GLY A 233 2.10 -3.49 12.94
N ALA A 234 0.96 -2.95 13.37
CA ALA A 234 -0.13 -3.74 13.94
C ALA A 234 -0.73 -4.71 12.90
N PHE A 235 -0.94 -4.29 11.65
CA PHE A 235 -1.39 -5.17 10.56
C PHE A 235 -0.37 -6.25 10.18
N MET A 236 0.92 -6.01 10.44
CA MET A 236 1.99 -7.01 10.28
C MET A 236 2.12 -7.95 11.49
N GLY A 237 1.31 -7.79 12.53
CA GLY A 237 1.42 -8.54 13.78
C GLY A 237 2.61 -8.12 14.66
N ARG A 238 3.31 -7.03 14.33
CA ARG A 238 4.44 -6.48 15.11
C ARG A 238 3.93 -5.64 16.29
N TYR A 239 3.06 -6.22 17.11
CA TYR A 239 2.33 -5.51 18.16
C TYR A 239 3.24 -4.85 19.20
N ALA A 240 4.31 -5.54 19.58
CA ALA A 240 5.29 -5.02 20.55
C ALA A 240 6.05 -3.79 20.03
N GLU A 241 6.31 -3.72 18.71
CA GLU A 241 6.95 -2.57 18.07
C GLU A 241 5.94 -1.45 17.80
N ALA A 242 4.71 -1.81 17.42
CA ALA A 242 3.65 -0.86 17.09
C ALA A 242 3.17 -0.06 18.32
N ARG A 243 3.05 -0.71 19.48
CA ARG A 243 2.53 -0.10 20.71
C ARG A 243 3.26 1.18 21.09
N PRO A 244 4.61 1.24 21.25
CA PRO A 244 5.29 2.47 21.65
C PRO A 244 5.14 3.59 20.63
N LEU A 245 5.10 3.28 19.32
CA LEU A 245 4.87 4.27 18.26
C LEU A 245 3.48 4.90 18.40
N LEU A 246 2.45 4.08 18.63
CA LEU A 246 1.08 4.52 18.80
C LEU A 246 0.88 5.28 20.12
N GLU A 247 1.52 4.86 21.22
CA GLU A 247 1.47 5.57 22.49
C GLU A 247 2.14 6.95 22.39
N GLU A 248 3.27 7.09 21.70
CA GLU A 248 3.92 8.39 21.44
C GLU A 248 3.02 9.27 20.57
N SER A 249 2.45 8.71 19.48
CA SER A 249 1.51 9.43 18.62
C SER A 249 0.28 9.93 19.39
N LEU A 250 -0.29 9.07 20.23
CA LEU A 250 -1.43 9.42 21.08
C LEU A 250 -1.10 10.59 22.05
N ALA A 251 0.08 10.53 22.66
CA ALA A 251 0.54 11.60 23.56
C ALA A 251 0.67 12.93 22.81
N ILE A 252 1.31 12.93 21.64
CA ILE A 252 1.45 14.15 20.83
C ILE A 252 0.07 14.65 20.35
N GLY A 253 -0.82 13.76 19.89
CA GLY A 253 -2.16 14.13 19.47
C GLY A 253 -2.96 14.83 20.57
N ARG A 254 -2.85 14.34 21.82
CA ARG A 254 -3.46 14.98 22.99
C ARG A 254 -2.83 16.33 23.35
N GLU A 255 -1.49 16.44 23.27
CA GLU A 255 -0.76 17.71 23.46
C GLU A 255 -1.21 18.77 22.44
N LEU A 256 -1.50 18.36 21.20
CA LEU A 256 -1.95 19.25 20.12
C LEU A 256 -3.46 19.54 20.15
N GLY A 257 -4.25 18.83 20.98
CA GLY A 257 -5.70 18.94 21.00
C GLY A 257 -6.39 18.42 19.74
N ASP A 258 -5.73 17.51 18.98
CA ASP A 258 -6.30 16.92 17.75
C ASP A 258 -7.08 15.63 18.08
N ASP A 259 -8.32 15.80 18.51
CA ASP A 259 -9.21 14.69 18.88
C ASP A 259 -9.46 13.72 17.71
N LEU A 260 -9.51 14.21 16.46
CA LEU A 260 -9.67 13.32 15.30
C LEU A 260 -8.44 12.45 15.08
N HIS A 261 -7.25 12.98 15.35
CA HIS A 261 -6.04 12.19 15.34
C HIS A 261 -6.02 11.18 16.50
N VAL A 262 -6.42 11.61 17.71
CA VAL A 262 -6.55 10.72 18.87
C VAL A 262 -7.44 9.51 18.54
N VAL A 263 -8.61 9.72 17.94
CA VAL A 263 -9.48 8.61 17.48
C VAL A 263 -8.74 7.67 16.55
N ARG A 264 -8.04 8.21 15.53
CA ARG A 264 -7.31 7.39 14.55
C ARG A 264 -6.21 6.54 15.17
N VAL A 265 -5.60 6.98 16.26
CA VAL A 265 -4.54 6.26 16.97
C VAL A 265 -5.10 5.23 17.95
N LEU A 266 -6.22 5.54 18.62
CA LEU A 266 -6.82 4.63 19.60
C LEU A 266 -7.23 3.29 18.99
N LEU A 267 -7.65 3.27 17.71
CA LEU A 267 -8.08 2.05 17.03
C LEU A 267 -6.92 1.06 16.79
N PRO A 268 -5.83 1.42 16.09
CA PRO A 268 -4.69 0.52 15.92
C PRO A 268 -3.97 0.22 17.24
N LEU A 269 -4.01 1.12 18.23
CA LEU A 269 -3.50 0.83 19.58
C LEU A 269 -4.34 -0.27 20.27
N GLY A 270 -5.67 -0.21 20.14
CA GLY A 270 -6.57 -1.27 20.59
C GLY A 270 -6.22 -2.62 19.97
N LEU A 271 -6.01 -2.65 18.64
CA LEU A 271 -5.60 -3.87 17.94
C LEU A 271 -4.23 -4.40 18.43
N ALA A 272 -3.26 -3.53 18.60
CA ALA A 272 -1.95 -3.91 19.12
C ALA A 272 -2.02 -4.47 20.54
N LEU A 273 -2.84 -3.87 21.42
CA LEU A 273 -3.07 -4.34 22.78
C LEU A 273 -3.79 -5.70 22.80
N LEU A 274 -4.79 -5.91 21.93
CA LEU A 274 -5.44 -7.23 21.74
C LEU A 274 -4.43 -8.29 21.33
N GLY A 275 -3.55 -7.97 20.37
CA GLY A 275 -2.49 -8.87 19.92
C GLY A 275 -1.45 -9.20 20.99
N LEU A 276 -1.27 -8.33 21.99
CA LEU A 276 -0.43 -8.53 23.16
C LEU A 276 -1.18 -9.25 24.32
N GLY A 277 -2.47 -9.53 24.16
CA GLY A 277 -3.30 -10.16 25.19
C GLY A 277 -3.83 -9.21 26.27
N ASP A 278 -3.60 -7.90 26.16
CA ASP A 278 -4.09 -6.88 27.10
C ASP A 278 -5.51 -6.43 26.69
N THR A 279 -6.48 -7.33 26.79
CA THR A 279 -7.87 -7.10 26.35
C THR A 279 -8.57 -6.00 27.14
N ALA A 280 -8.29 -5.87 28.44
CA ALA A 280 -8.91 -4.85 29.29
C ALA A 280 -8.51 -3.44 28.86
N THR A 281 -7.22 -3.20 28.68
CA THR A 281 -6.73 -1.89 28.20
C THR A 281 -7.17 -1.61 26.77
N ALA A 282 -7.17 -2.63 25.89
CA ALA A 282 -7.67 -2.52 24.52
C ALA A 282 -9.12 -2.01 24.49
N ARG A 283 -10.01 -2.68 25.23
CA ARG A 283 -11.43 -2.31 25.33
C ARG A 283 -11.60 -0.88 25.82
N ALA A 284 -10.88 -0.46 26.87
CA ALA A 284 -10.95 0.90 27.38
C ALA A 284 -10.56 1.95 26.32
N ARG A 285 -9.48 1.70 25.55
CA ARG A 285 -9.05 2.57 24.46
C ARG A 285 -10.05 2.64 23.31
N LEU A 286 -10.65 1.50 22.95
CA LEU A 286 -11.63 1.43 21.87
C LEU A 286 -12.95 2.12 22.25
N VAL A 287 -13.41 2.00 23.50
CA VAL A 287 -14.57 2.74 24.01
C VAL A 287 -14.33 4.25 24.00
N GLU A 288 -13.14 4.70 24.46
CA GLU A 288 -12.72 6.10 24.36
C GLU A 288 -12.76 6.59 22.90
N GLY A 289 -12.21 5.80 21.97
CA GLY A 289 -12.18 6.11 20.54
C GLY A 289 -13.58 6.24 19.93
N LEU A 290 -14.51 5.32 20.24
CA LEU A 290 -15.88 5.37 19.75
C LEU A 290 -16.62 6.59 20.31
N ALA A 291 -16.45 6.91 21.60
CA ALA A 291 -17.07 8.08 22.22
C ALA A 291 -16.63 9.39 21.54
N LEU A 292 -15.33 9.57 21.32
CA LEU A 292 -14.77 10.72 20.62
C LEU A 292 -15.24 10.78 19.15
N ALA A 293 -15.25 9.64 18.44
CA ALA A 293 -15.71 9.59 17.04
C ALA A 293 -17.19 10.04 16.93
N ARG A 294 -18.04 9.61 17.87
CA ARG A 294 -19.45 10.02 17.94
C ARG A 294 -19.59 11.51 18.27
N GLN A 295 -18.79 12.03 19.20
CA GLN A 295 -18.79 13.45 19.56
C GLN A 295 -18.47 14.35 18.35
N HIS A 296 -17.54 13.93 17.49
CA HIS A 296 -17.16 14.67 16.29
C HIS A 296 -18.06 14.38 15.08
N GLY A 297 -19.00 13.46 15.18
CA GLY A 297 -19.95 13.14 14.11
C GLY A 297 -19.29 12.65 12.82
N ASN A 298 -18.10 12.02 12.89
CA ASN A 298 -17.38 11.52 11.72
C ASN A 298 -17.82 10.07 11.42
N PRO A 299 -18.63 9.82 10.37
CA PRO A 299 -19.21 8.49 10.12
C PRO A 299 -18.16 7.40 9.89
N ARG A 300 -17.07 7.75 9.20
CA ARG A 300 -15.97 6.80 8.94
C ARG A 300 -15.24 6.42 10.23
N ALA A 301 -14.96 7.40 11.09
CA ALA A 301 -14.32 7.16 12.37
C ALA A 301 -15.23 6.33 13.29
N ILE A 302 -16.55 6.59 13.28
CA ILE A 302 -17.53 5.80 14.01
C ILE A 302 -17.53 4.35 13.52
N ALA A 303 -17.62 4.12 12.20
CA ALA A 303 -17.64 2.77 11.63
C ALA A 303 -16.34 2.00 11.97
N ALA A 304 -15.19 2.64 11.87
CA ALA A 304 -13.90 2.04 12.22
C ALA A 304 -13.81 1.70 13.73
N ALA A 305 -14.29 2.59 14.60
CA ALA A 305 -14.33 2.35 16.03
C ALA A 305 -15.31 1.23 16.42
N GLN A 306 -16.47 1.16 15.77
CA GLN A 306 -17.43 0.07 15.93
C GLN A 306 -16.81 -1.27 15.51
N ASN A 307 -16.10 -1.30 14.36
CA ASN A 307 -15.39 -2.50 13.93
C ASN A 307 -14.41 -2.99 15.00
N ALA A 308 -13.52 -2.13 15.47
CA ALA A 308 -12.51 -2.49 16.44
C ALA A 308 -13.10 -2.94 17.79
N LEU A 309 -14.15 -2.26 18.26
CA LEU A 309 -14.84 -2.66 19.50
C LEU A 309 -15.58 -3.98 19.34
N ALA A 310 -16.22 -4.22 18.18
CA ALA A 310 -16.89 -5.47 17.89
C ALA A 310 -15.89 -6.64 17.75
N GLN A 311 -14.70 -6.40 17.19
CA GLN A 311 -13.60 -7.38 17.18
C GLN A 311 -13.15 -7.74 18.60
N SER A 312 -13.00 -6.74 19.50
CA SER A 312 -12.69 -7.00 20.91
C SER A 312 -13.76 -7.87 21.60
N ALA A 313 -15.04 -7.55 21.39
CA ALA A 313 -16.14 -8.34 21.92
C ALA A 313 -16.13 -9.80 21.34
N ARG A 314 -15.81 -9.96 20.05
CA ARG A 314 -15.70 -11.26 19.41
C ARG A 314 -14.55 -12.12 19.98
N VAL A 315 -13.41 -11.50 20.31
CA VAL A 315 -12.32 -12.19 21.02
C VAL A 315 -12.77 -12.70 22.38
N GLU A 316 -13.60 -11.95 23.08
CA GLU A 316 -14.19 -12.32 24.37
C GLU A 316 -15.36 -13.33 24.25
N GLY A 317 -15.81 -13.65 23.02
CA GLY A 317 -16.95 -14.51 22.75
C GLY A 317 -18.32 -13.83 22.92
N ASP A 318 -18.35 -12.51 23.16
CA ASP A 318 -19.56 -11.70 23.32
C ASP A 318 -20.14 -11.31 21.94
N LEU A 319 -20.83 -12.28 21.30
CA LEU A 319 -21.46 -12.08 20.02
C LEU A 319 -22.69 -11.15 20.08
N ASP A 320 -23.31 -11.02 21.23
CA ASP A 320 -24.50 -10.18 21.43
C ASP A 320 -24.13 -8.68 21.42
N THR A 321 -22.94 -8.36 21.88
CA THR A 321 -22.36 -7.00 21.74
C THR A 321 -21.75 -6.80 20.33
N ALA A 322 -21.11 -7.81 19.74
CA ALA A 322 -20.43 -7.68 18.46
C ALA A 322 -21.38 -7.47 17.27
N GLU A 323 -22.46 -8.27 17.18
CA GLU A 323 -23.36 -8.25 16.01
C GLU A 323 -24.01 -6.89 15.75
N PRO A 324 -24.63 -6.20 16.75
CA PRO A 324 -25.21 -4.87 16.53
C PRO A 324 -24.20 -3.84 16.04
N LEU A 325 -22.98 -3.84 16.57
CA LEU A 325 -21.91 -2.92 16.15
C LEU A 325 -21.53 -3.15 14.68
N TYR A 326 -21.41 -4.41 14.24
CA TYR A 326 -21.15 -4.71 12.83
C TYR A 326 -22.32 -4.36 11.90
N VAL A 327 -23.58 -4.49 12.37
CA VAL A 327 -24.77 -4.07 11.61
C VAL A 327 -24.78 -2.54 11.41
N GLU A 328 -24.51 -1.77 12.47
CA GLU A 328 -24.40 -0.31 12.37
C GLU A 328 -23.24 0.09 11.45
N MET A 329 -22.08 -0.56 11.59
CA MET A 329 -20.93 -0.36 10.72
C MET A 329 -21.28 -0.60 9.24
N LEU A 330 -21.98 -1.70 8.91
CA LEU A 330 -22.41 -2.00 7.55
C LEU A 330 -23.32 -0.90 6.99
N GLY A 331 -24.25 -0.40 7.79
CA GLY A 331 -25.12 0.71 7.41
C GLY A 331 -24.33 1.98 7.08
N LEU A 332 -23.36 2.34 7.91
CA LEU A 332 -22.48 3.48 7.68
C LEU A 332 -21.59 3.27 6.44
N ALA A 333 -21.00 2.10 6.27
CA ALA A 333 -20.12 1.78 5.13
C ALA A 333 -20.87 1.91 3.79
N ARG A 334 -22.09 1.41 3.72
CA ARG A 334 -22.97 1.54 2.54
C ARG A 334 -23.35 3.01 2.27
N THR A 335 -23.65 3.78 3.32
CA THR A 335 -23.97 5.21 3.18
C THR A 335 -22.77 6.01 2.68
N LEU A 336 -21.55 5.64 3.11
CA LEU A 336 -20.30 6.25 2.67
C LEU A 336 -19.89 5.83 1.25
N GLY A 337 -20.49 4.76 0.71
CA GLY A 337 -20.08 4.19 -0.59
C GLY A 337 -18.66 3.63 -0.57
N GLU A 338 -18.23 3.03 0.56
CA GLU A 338 -16.88 2.48 0.74
C GLU A 338 -16.85 0.96 0.56
N PRO A 339 -16.40 0.43 -0.59
CA PRO A 339 -16.44 -1.00 -0.88
C PRO A 339 -15.64 -1.84 0.14
N SER A 340 -14.41 -1.44 0.45
CA SER A 340 -13.56 -2.19 1.38
C SER A 340 -14.12 -2.24 2.80
N LEU A 341 -14.70 -1.13 3.28
CA LEU A 341 -15.34 -1.09 4.60
C LEU A 341 -16.61 -1.94 4.62
N THR A 342 -17.39 -1.93 3.51
CA THR A 342 -18.58 -2.77 3.33
C THR A 342 -18.20 -4.25 3.35
N ALA A 343 -17.17 -4.65 2.60
CA ALA A 343 -16.66 -6.03 2.60
C ALA A 343 -16.24 -6.48 4.00
N SER A 344 -15.50 -5.64 4.73
CA SER A 344 -15.08 -5.94 6.10
C SER A 344 -16.26 -6.18 7.04
N ALA A 345 -17.30 -5.33 6.97
CA ALA A 345 -18.51 -5.49 7.78
C ALA A 345 -19.27 -6.79 7.44
N LEU A 346 -19.39 -7.10 6.14
CA LEU A 346 -20.03 -8.34 5.66
C LEU A 346 -19.29 -9.59 6.15
N LEU A 347 -17.96 -9.60 6.07
CA LEU A 347 -17.12 -10.70 6.53
C LEU A 347 -17.24 -10.91 8.04
N ASN A 348 -17.20 -9.85 8.82
CA ASN A 348 -17.39 -9.92 10.27
C ASN A 348 -18.77 -10.44 10.66
N LEU A 349 -19.83 -9.98 9.99
CA LEU A 349 -21.18 -10.49 10.17
C LEU A 349 -21.31 -11.97 9.73
N ALA A 350 -20.60 -12.39 8.67
CA ALA A 350 -20.56 -13.77 8.23
C ALA A 350 -19.91 -14.66 9.30
N MET A 351 -18.81 -14.21 9.93
CA MET A 351 -18.17 -14.93 11.03
C MET A 351 -19.11 -15.08 12.23
N VAL A 352 -19.85 -14.02 12.61
CA VAL A 352 -20.87 -14.09 13.66
C VAL A 352 -21.97 -15.09 13.27
N ALA A 353 -22.46 -15.04 12.03
CA ALA A 353 -23.49 -15.96 11.54
C ALA A 353 -23.02 -17.43 11.57
N ILE A 354 -21.76 -17.69 11.21
CA ILE A 354 -21.13 -19.02 11.30
C ILE A 354 -21.09 -19.49 12.76
N CYS A 355 -20.65 -18.65 13.68
CA CYS A 355 -20.61 -18.97 15.11
C CYS A 355 -22.01 -19.27 15.70
N ARG A 356 -23.06 -18.63 15.15
CA ARG A 356 -24.47 -18.88 15.52
C ARG A 356 -25.13 -20.03 14.74
N GLY A 357 -24.40 -20.75 13.88
CA GLY A 357 -24.93 -21.83 13.06
C GLY A 357 -25.84 -21.41 11.91
N SER A 358 -25.89 -20.11 11.57
CA SER A 358 -26.78 -19.56 10.53
C SER A 358 -26.11 -19.62 9.14
N THR A 359 -25.95 -20.81 8.59
CA THR A 359 -25.25 -21.08 7.32
C THR A 359 -25.81 -20.26 6.15
N ALA A 360 -27.13 -20.17 6.01
CA ALA A 360 -27.76 -19.42 4.90
C ALA A 360 -27.43 -17.91 4.96
N LYS A 361 -27.45 -17.32 6.17
CA LYS A 361 -27.05 -15.92 6.38
C LYS A 361 -25.56 -15.72 6.08
N ALA A 362 -24.70 -16.61 6.56
CA ALA A 362 -23.26 -16.54 6.30
C ALA A 362 -22.97 -16.63 4.79
N ARG A 363 -23.62 -17.55 4.07
CA ARG A 363 -23.47 -17.67 2.62
C ARG A 363 -23.85 -16.39 1.88
N ALA A 364 -25.02 -15.81 2.18
CA ALA A 364 -25.46 -14.57 1.52
C ALA A 364 -24.48 -13.41 1.74
N LEU A 365 -23.98 -13.24 2.95
CA LEU A 365 -22.98 -12.22 3.30
C LEU A 365 -21.66 -12.44 2.57
N LEU A 366 -21.20 -13.70 2.46
CA LEU A 366 -19.98 -14.06 1.74
C LEU A 366 -20.09 -13.85 0.23
N GLN A 367 -21.25 -14.13 -0.37
CA GLN A 367 -21.48 -13.87 -1.79
C GLN A 367 -21.39 -12.37 -2.11
N GLU A 368 -21.97 -11.50 -1.27
CA GLU A 368 -21.86 -10.05 -1.41
C GLU A 368 -20.40 -9.58 -1.20
N ALA A 369 -19.72 -10.07 -0.18
CA ALA A 369 -18.32 -9.72 0.09
C ALA A 369 -17.39 -10.14 -1.05
N LEU A 370 -17.62 -11.31 -1.65
CA LEU A 370 -16.83 -11.83 -2.77
C LEU A 370 -16.97 -10.97 -4.03
N ALA A 371 -18.19 -10.53 -4.33
CA ALA A 371 -18.45 -9.62 -5.44
C ALA A 371 -17.68 -8.30 -5.28
N ILE A 372 -17.71 -7.72 -4.09
CA ILE A 372 -16.93 -6.52 -3.77
C ILE A 372 -15.42 -6.77 -3.89
N ALA A 373 -14.92 -7.88 -3.35
CA ALA A 373 -13.49 -8.21 -3.37
C ALA A 373 -12.95 -8.31 -4.80
N ARG A 374 -13.75 -8.88 -5.72
CA ARG A 374 -13.44 -8.95 -7.15
C ARG A 374 -13.40 -7.57 -7.79
N ASP A 375 -14.43 -6.73 -7.54
CA ASP A 375 -14.59 -5.44 -8.20
C ASP A 375 -13.50 -4.43 -7.76
N VAL A 376 -13.01 -4.56 -6.51
CA VAL A 376 -11.95 -3.68 -5.95
C VAL A 376 -10.55 -4.17 -6.29
N ASP A 377 -10.38 -5.43 -6.74
CA ASP A 377 -9.07 -6.08 -6.98
C ASP A 377 -8.12 -5.95 -5.77
N SER A 378 -8.65 -6.21 -4.57
CA SER A 378 -7.90 -6.13 -3.32
C SER A 378 -7.46 -7.50 -2.83
N THR A 379 -6.15 -7.76 -2.84
CA THR A 379 -5.56 -9.00 -2.31
C THR A 379 -5.97 -9.25 -0.86
N GLN A 380 -6.03 -8.20 -0.04
CA GLN A 380 -6.48 -8.29 1.35
C GLN A 380 -7.94 -8.75 1.45
N ALA A 381 -8.85 -8.15 0.68
CA ALA A 381 -10.27 -8.49 0.71
C ALA A 381 -10.49 -9.96 0.31
N VAL A 382 -9.73 -10.44 -0.68
CA VAL A 382 -9.79 -11.84 -1.10
C VAL A 382 -9.23 -12.79 -0.05
N GLN A 383 -8.07 -12.48 0.52
CA GLN A 383 -7.50 -13.26 1.63
C GLN A 383 -8.53 -13.43 2.74
N SER A 384 -9.09 -12.33 3.26
CA SER A 384 -10.07 -12.36 4.35
C SER A 384 -11.35 -13.09 3.96
N THR A 385 -11.81 -12.96 2.72
CA THR A 385 -13.01 -13.69 2.24
C THR A 385 -12.77 -15.20 2.23
N LEU A 386 -11.61 -15.65 1.72
CA LEU A 386 -11.26 -17.08 1.72
C LEU A 386 -11.11 -17.65 3.13
N GLU A 387 -10.61 -16.87 4.07
CA GLU A 387 -10.53 -17.26 5.49
C GLU A 387 -11.91 -17.51 6.09
N VAL A 388 -12.88 -16.64 5.80
CA VAL A 388 -14.25 -16.83 6.29
C VAL A 388 -14.95 -17.98 5.55
N CYS A 389 -14.67 -18.17 4.26
CA CYS A 389 -15.12 -19.36 3.52
C CYS A 389 -14.55 -20.66 4.12
N ALA A 390 -13.28 -20.66 4.54
CA ALA A 390 -12.68 -21.78 5.25
C ALA A 390 -13.42 -22.07 6.58
N GLY A 391 -13.76 -21.02 7.31
CA GLY A 391 -14.56 -21.13 8.53
C GLY A 391 -15.96 -21.70 8.30
N LEU A 392 -16.62 -21.29 7.22
CA LEU A 392 -17.92 -21.81 6.82
C LEU A 392 -17.83 -23.28 6.38
N ALA A 393 -16.82 -23.65 5.59
CA ALA A 393 -16.59 -25.01 5.17
C ALA A 393 -16.37 -25.94 6.39
N ALA A 394 -15.56 -25.53 7.35
CA ALA A 394 -15.34 -26.25 8.59
C ALA A 394 -16.63 -26.45 9.40
N SER A 395 -17.53 -25.45 9.46
CA SER A 395 -18.81 -25.56 10.17
C SER A 395 -19.80 -26.53 9.51
N ARG A 396 -19.46 -27.06 8.34
CA ARG A 396 -20.24 -28.03 7.57
C ARG A 396 -19.52 -29.38 7.41
N ASP A 397 -18.43 -29.58 8.13
CA ASP A 397 -17.57 -30.75 8.03
C ASP A 397 -16.93 -30.96 6.64
N ASP A 398 -16.91 -29.89 5.77
CA ASP A 398 -16.20 -29.92 4.51
C ASP A 398 -14.72 -29.58 4.74
N TRP A 399 -14.04 -30.53 5.39
CA TRP A 399 -12.67 -30.37 5.86
C TRP A 399 -11.66 -30.13 4.73
N VAL A 400 -11.86 -30.77 3.57
CA VAL A 400 -10.97 -30.63 2.42
C VAL A 400 -11.06 -29.21 1.88
N GLN A 401 -12.28 -28.69 1.72
CA GLN A 401 -12.48 -27.34 1.19
C GLN A 401 -12.03 -26.26 2.19
N CYS A 402 -12.25 -26.51 3.51
CA CYS A 402 -11.69 -25.64 4.56
C CYS A 402 -10.19 -25.46 4.39
N LEU A 403 -9.42 -26.56 4.28
CA LEU A 403 -7.97 -26.48 4.17
C LEU A 403 -7.48 -25.99 2.82
N ARG A 404 -8.25 -26.16 1.74
CA ARG A 404 -7.94 -25.53 0.45
C ARG A 404 -8.07 -24.01 0.53
N PHE A 405 -9.18 -23.48 1.03
CA PHE A 405 -9.36 -22.04 1.21
C PHE A 405 -8.32 -21.45 2.16
N TYR A 406 -8.07 -22.14 3.27
CA TYR A 406 -7.03 -21.73 4.22
C TYR A 406 -5.66 -21.69 3.56
N GLY A 407 -5.27 -22.72 2.79
CA GLY A 407 -3.98 -22.77 2.10
C GLY A 407 -3.77 -21.64 1.09
N THR A 408 -4.83 -21.28 0.36
CA THR A 408 -4.79 -20.11 -0.56
C THR A 408 -4.64 -18.81 0.22
N ALA A 409 -5.47 -18.59 1.25
CA ALA A 409 -5.42 -17.40 2.08
C ALA A 409 -4.06 -17.23 2.77
N ASP A 410 -3.48 -18.34 3.25
CA ASP A 410 -2.16 -18.36 3.89
C ASP A 410 -1.01 -18.04 2.89
N ALA A 411 -1.12 -18.50 1.64
CA ALA A 411 -0.19 -18.13 0.59
C ALA A 411 -0.26 -16.63 0.26
N LEU A 412 -1.46 -16.06 0.20
CA LEU A 412 -1.68 -14.62 0.01
C LEU A 412 -1.11 -13.83 1.19
N ALA A 413 -1.37 -14.25 2.43
CA ALA A 413 -0.83 -13.62 3.63
C ALA A 413 0.71 -13.55 3.61
N ARG A 414 1.37 -14.65 3.21
CA ARG A 414 2.84 -14.67 3.07
C ARG A 414 3.35 -13.73 1.99
N SER A 415 2.62 -13.57 0.90
CA SER A 415 3.03 -12.69 -0.22
C SER A 415 2.87 -11.20 0.11
N THR A 416 1.89 -10.86 0.94
CA THR A 416 1.56 -9.47 1.31
C THR A 416 2.18 -9.02 2.63
N GLY A 417 2.62 -9.95 3.47
CA GLY A 417 3.04 -9.67 4.85
C GLY A 417 1.88 -9.36 5.81
N LEU A 418 0.62 -9.42 5.33
CA LEU A 418 -0.57 -9.14 6.13
C LEU A 418 -0.80 -10.28 7.13
N GLN A 419 -0.82 -9.94 8.41
CA GLN A 419 -1.19 -10.88 9.47
C GLN A 419 -2.68 -10.81 9.76
N ARG A 420 -3.25 -11.96 10.12
CA ARG A 420 -4.63 -12.03 10.63
C ARG A 420 -4.72 -11.29 11.96
N ASP A 421 -5.75 -10.50 12.12
CA ASP A 421 -5.98 -9.89 13.43
C ASP A 421 -6.32 -10.95 14.50
N PRO A 422 -6.14 -10.63 15.80
CA PRO A 422 -6.39 -11.59 16.88
C PRO A 422 -7.81 -12.16 16.89
N ALA A 423 -8.80 -11.38 16.49
CA ALA A 423 -10.20 -11.83 16.46
C ALA A 423 -10.45 -12.80 15.30
N ASP A 424 -9.80 -12.61 14.17
CA ASP A 424 -9.88 -13.52 13.02
C ASP A 424 -9.09 -14.80 13.26
N GLN A 425 -7.94 -14.71 13.94
CA GLN A 425 -7.21 -15.90 14.40
C GLN A 425 -8.03 -16.75 15.35
N ALA A 426 -8.68 -16.14 16.35
CA ALA A 426 -9.53 -16.82 17.30
C ALA A 426 -10.73 -17.52 16.63
N PHE A 427 -11.26 -16.95 15.55
CA PHE A 427 -12.32 -17.56 14.76
C PHE A 427 -11.82 -18.72 13.89
N LEU A 428 -10.71 -18.53 13.18
CA LEU A 428 -10.27 -19.42 12.09
C LEU A 428 -9.45 -20.61 12.58
N LEU A 429 -8.43 -20.37 13.44
CA LEU A 429 -7.45 -21.41 13.76
C LEU A 429 -8.03 -22.66 14.42
N PRO A 430 -8.97 -22.58 15.38
CA PRO A 430 -9.59 -23.77 15.95
C PRO A 430 -10.32 -24.64 14.91
N ARG A 431 -10.91 -24.01 13.89
CA ARG A 431 -11.62 -24.66 12.79
C ARG A 431 -10.67 -25.37 11.82
N VAL A 432 -9.55 -24.72 11.52
CA VAL A 432 -8.47 -25.31 10.70
C VAL A 432 -7.85 -26.51 11.42
N ASP A 433 -7.61 -26.42 12.71
CA ASP A 433 -7.05 -27.52 13.50
C ASP A 433 -8.02 -28.69 13.61
N ALA A 434 -9.32 -28.42 13.72
CA ALA A 434 -10.36 -29.48 13.65
C ALA A 434 -10.32 -30.17 12.27
N ALA A 435 -10.19 -29.42 11.17
CA ALA A 435 -10.10 -29.98 9.84
C ALA A 435 -8.81 -30.82 9.64
N ARG A 436 -7.68 -30.38 10.17
CA ARG A 436 -6.41 -31.11 10.17
C ARG A 436 -6.54 -32.44 10.94
N THR A 437 -7.19 -32.38 12.10
CA THR A 437 -7.42 -33.56 12.92
C THR A 437 -8.33 -34.57 12.22
N ALA A 438 -9.42 -34.10 11.61
CA ALA A 438 -10.40 -34.95 10.93
C ALA A 438 -9.82 -35.65 9.69
N LEU A 439 -8.97 -34.98 8.91
CA LEU A 439 -8.38 -35.54 7.69
C LEU A 439 -7.09 -36.35 7.96
N GLY A 440 -6.40 -36.10 9.06
CA GLY A 440 -5.06 -36.61 9.31
C GLY A 440 -3.96 -35.87 8.52
N ALA A 441 -2.72 -35.98 8.98
CA ALA A 441 -1.59 -35.13 8.55
C ALA A 441 -1.32 -35.14 7.03
N ALA A 442 -1.37 -36.31 6.39
CA ALA A 442 -1.04 -36.43 4.97
C ALA A 442 -2.09 -35.77 4.05
N ALA A 443 -3.39 -36.04 4.30
CA ALA A 443 -4.48 -35.47 3.51
C ALA A 443 -4.65 -33.98 3.78
N ALA A 444 -4.49 -33.54 5.03
CA ALA A 444 -4.51 -32.13 5.41
C ALA A 444 -3.42 -31.33 4.68
N ALA A 445 -2.15 -31.80 4.74
CA ALA A 445 -1.06 -31.15 4.04
C ALA A 445 -1.23 -31.15 2.50
N ALA A 446 -1.87 -32.17 1.93
CA ALA A 446 -2.18 -32.20 0.51
C ALA A 446 -3.24 -31.15 0.13
N ALA A 447 -4.29 -30.99 0.95
CA ALA A 447 -5.33 -29.99 0.73
C ALA A 447 -4.79 -28.55 0.85
N GLU A 448 -3.99 -28.26 1.88
CA GLU A 448 -3.35 -26.95 2.07
C GLU A 448 -2.40 -26.61 0.91
N ARG A 449 -1.55 -27.56 0.47
CA ARG A 449 -0.67 -27.34 -0.68
C ARG A 449 -1.46 -27.10 -1.96
N ALA A 450 -2.53 -27.86 -2.20
CA ALA A 450 -3.38 -27.65 -3.37
C ALA A 450 -4.02 -26.26 -3.38
N GLY A 451 -4.46 -25.78 -2.20
CA GLY A 451 -4.92 -24.41 -2.03
C GLY A 451 -3.82 -23.37 -2.29
N GLY A 452 -2.65 -23.55 -1.67
CA GLY A 452 -1.53 -22.61 -1.80
C GLY A 452 -0.92 -22.52 -3.20
N ALA A 453 -1.15 -23.51 -4.07
CA ALA A 453 -0.74 -23.50 -5.47
C ALA A 453 -1.79 -22.85 -6.39
N CYS A 454 -2.98 -22.51 -5.87
CA CYS A 454 -4.06 -21.91 -6.65
C CYS A 454 -3.79 -20.43 -6.92
N ALA A 455 -3.86 -20.02 -8.18
CA ALA A 455 -3.70 -18.61 -8.53
C ALA A 455 -4.93 -17.80 -8.05
N TYR A 456 -4.70 -16.54 -7.71
CA TYR A 456 -5.68 -15.61 -7.18
C TYR A 456 -7.05 -15.59 -7.92
N PRO A 457 -7.12 -15.44 -9.27
CA PRO A 457 -8.42 -15.42 -9.96
C PRO A 457 -9.17 -16.76 -9.89
N GLN A 458 -8.42 -17.87 -9.89
CA GLN A 458 -8.98 -19.21 -9.80
C GLN A 458 -9.54 -19.50 -8.40
N ALA A 459 -8.92 -18.97 -7.36
CA ALA A 459 -9.38 -19.11 -6.00
C ALA A 459 -10.71 -18.39 -5.76
N LEU A 460 -10.88 -17.20 -6.33
CA LEU A 460 -12.14 -16.45 -6.30
C LEU A 460 -13.25 -17.23 -6.99
N ALA A 461 -13.01 -17.68 -8.23
CA ALA A 461 -14.00 -18.45 -8.98
C ALA A 461 -14.39 -19.74 -8.25
N ALA A 462 -13.44 -20.45 -7.65
CA ALA A 462 -13.71 -21.66 -6.86
C ALA A 462 -14.56 -21.36 -5.62
N ALA A 463 -14.34 -20.22 -4.95
CA ALA A 463 -15.14 -19.82 -3.80
C ALA A 463 -16.58 -19.45 -4.22
N GLU A 464 -16.75 -18.72 -5.32
CA GLU A 464 -18.07 -18.39 -5.89
C GLU A 464 -18.86 -19.68 -6.23
N GLU A 465 -18.23 -20.59 -6.97
CA GLU A 465 -18.85 -21.86 -7.36
C GLU A 465 -19.24 -22.71 -6.13
N TRP A 466 -18.36 -22.76 -5.14
CA TRP A 466 -18.63 -23.50 -3.92
C TRP A 466 -19.80 -22.89 -3.12
N LEU A 467 -19.84 -21.56 -2.96
CA LEU A 467 -20.94 -20.87 -2.27
C LEU A 467 -22.29 -21.06 -3.00
N VAL A 468 -22.29 -21.12 -4.34
CA VAL A 468 -23.52 -21.42 -5.11
C VAL A 468 -24.00 -22.84 -4.84
N LYS A 469 -23.10 -23.83 -4.78
CA LYS A 469 -23.45 -25.25 -4.53
C LYS A 469 -23.95 -25.50 -3.11
N LEU A 470 -23.74 -24.60 -2.18
CA LEU A 470 -24.24 -24.72 -0.79
C LEU A 470 -25.75 -24.47 -0.65
N GLY A 471 -26.39 -23.96 -1.66
CA GLY A 471 -27.82 -23.66 -1.67
C GLY A 471 -28.61 -24.70 -2.31
#